data_d5eaa68bee0f2e01eb31bccd6507c907
#
_entry.id   d5eaa68bee0f2e01eb31bccd6507c907
#
_cell.length_a   1.000
_cell.length_b   1.000
_cell.length_c   1.000
_cell.angle_alpha   90.00
_cell.angle_beta   90.00
_cell.angle_gamma   90.00
#
_symmetry.space_group_name_H-M   'P 1'
#
loop_
_entity.id
_entity.type
_entity.pdbx_description
1 polymer ?
#
loop_
_entity_poly.entity_id
_entity_poly.type
_entity_poly.pdbx_seq_one_letter_code
_entity_poly.pdbx_strand_id
1 'polypeptide(L)'
;MRAFVHGASLLIAAVCGIGAAAADSIPGMRGHDHTGVTVPDMKQAVDFFTGVIGCQKAMSFGPFRDDKGTFMEDLLGVHPRAVIDEITQVRCGWGSNIELFKYTSPDQKDVTPKNSDIGGFHIAFYVDDVAAAKAYLDSKGVASRIVLPVNEGPAAGQTILYFQAPWGLQFEAITYPNGMAYEKGAETVLWSPKDPTR
;
A
#
# COMPACT_ATOMS: atom_id res chain seq x y z
N MET A 1 -22.30 80.84 -2.69
CA MET A 1 -21.39 79.70 -2.92
C MET A 1 -21.78 78.55 -2.02
N ARG A 2 -22.42 77.52 -2.56
CA ARG A 2 -22.83 76.35 -1.80
C ARG A 2 -21.95 75.22 -2.26
N ALA A 3 -21.16 74.66 -1.34
CA ALA A 3 -20.32 73.45 -1.61
C ALA A 3 -21.15 72.16 -1.48
N PHE A 4 -21.14 71.36 -2.53
CA PHE A 4 -21.71 70.05 -2.50
C PHE A 4 -20.63 69.03 -2.05
N VAL A 5 -20.92 68.35 -0.92
CA VAL A 5 -20.10 67.22 -0.45
C VAL A 5 -20.71 65.92 -1.00
N HIS A 6 -19.96 65.24 -1.85
CA HIS A 6 -20.33 63.94 -2.34
C HIS A 6 -19.80 62.87 -1.36
N GLY A 7 -20.70 62.22 -0.64
CA GLY A 7 -20.36 61.07 0.17
C GLY A 7 -20.25 59.80 -0.72
N ALA A 8 -19.07 59.21 -0.78
CA ALA A 8 -18.87 57.92 -1.42
C ALA A 8 -19.16 56.80 -0.41
N SER A 9 -20.24 56.06 -0.64
CA SER A 9 -20.57 54.85 0.14
C SER A 9 -19.72 53.68 -0.36
N LEU A 10 -18.82 53.20 0.48
CA LEU A 10 -18.05 52.00 0.24
C LEU A 10 -18.92 50.75 0.59
N LEU A 11 -19.37 50.00 -0.41
CA LEU A 11 -19.98 48.69 -0.20
C LEU A 11 -18.86 47.68 0.06
N ILE A 12 -18.75 47.25 1.30
CA ILE A 12 -17.91 46.07 1.65
C ILE A 12 -18.71 44.83 1.36
N ALA A 13 -18.40 44.15 0.28
CA ALA A 13 -18.92 42.83 -0.01
C ALA A 13 -18.24 41.83 0.95
N ALA A 14 -18.97 41.33 1.93
CA ALA A 14 -18.52 40.21 2.76
C ALA A 14 -18.55 38.96 1.90
N VAL A 15 -17.38 38.48 1.45
CA VAL A 15 -17.20 37.15 0.85
C VAL A 15 -17.30 36.14 1.99
N CYS A 16 -18.49 35.57 2.21
CA CYS A 16 -18.62 34.36 3.02
C CYS A 16 -17.93 33.22 2.26
N GLY A 17 -16.68 32.98 2.57
CA GLY A 17 -16.01 31.75 2.17
C GLY A 17 -16.72 30.58 2.85
N ILE A 18 -17.48 29.81 2.08
CA ILE A 18 -17.97 28.49 2.50
C ILE A 18 -16.69 27.62 2.55
N GLY A 19 -16.04 27.60 3.72
CA GLY A 19 -15.00 26.60 3.97
C GLY A 19 -15.66 25.22 3.86
N ALA A 20 -15.27 24.43 2.85
CA ALA A 20 -15.59 23.04 2.84
C ALA A 20 -15.14 22.45 4.18
N ALA A 21 -16.06 21.88 4.95
CA ALA A 21 -15.71 21.17 6.18
C ALA A 21 -14.72 20.08 5.78
N ALA A 22 -13.52 20.13 6.33
CA ALA A 22 -12.56 19.04 6.16
C ALA A 22 -13.25 17.78 6.70
N ALA A 23 -13.25 16.71 5.91
CA ALA A 23 -13.79 15.44 6.36
C ALA A 23 -13.05 15.00 7.64
N ASP A 24 -13.80 14.48 8.62
CA ASP A 24 -13.20 13.94 9.83
C ASP A 24 -12.23 12.81 9.44
N SER A 25 -11.00 12.91 9.90
CA SER A 25 -9.92 11.98 9.58
C SER A 25 -9.05 11.74 10.80
N ILE A 26 -8.17 10.74 10.75
CA ILE A 26 -7.15 10.54 11.79
C ILE A 26 -6.32 11.84 11.89
N PRO A 27 -6.26 12.49 13.07
CA PRO A 27 -5.55 13.76 13.22
C PRO A 27 -4.09 13.65 12.79
N GLY A 28 -3.68 14.52 11.87
CA GLY A 28 -2.30 14.56 11.37
C GLY A 28 -1.91 13.44 10.39
N MET A 29 -2.86 12.65 9.89
CA MET A 29 -2.60 11.62 8.88
C MET A 29 -1.99 12.25 7.62
N ARG A 30 -0.85 11.70 7.18
CA ARG A 30 -0.10 12.18 6.01
C ARG A 30 -0.06 11.19 4.85
N GLY A 31 -0.32 9.92 5.11
CA GLY A 31 -0.29 8.88 4.07
C GLY A 31 -0.08 7.50 4.65
N HIS A 32 0.03 6.51 3.77
CA HIS A 32 0.29 5.13 4.11
C HIS A 32 1.79 4.93 4.34
N ASP A 33 2.19 4.49 5.53
CA ASP A 33 3.60 4.29 5.92
C ASP A 33 4.12 2.90 5.51
N HIS A 34 3.44 1.82 5.96
CA HIS A 34 3.83 0.44 5.64
C HIS A 34 2.64 -0.52 5.62
N THR A 35 2.86 -1.67 4.99
CA THR A 35 1.97 -2.83 5.06
C THR A 35 2.65 -3.92 5.89
N GLY A 36 2.00 -4.34 7.00
CA GLY A 36 2.45 -5.49 7.80
C GLY A 36 2.07 -6.80 7.14
N VAL A 37 3.01 -7.73 7.04
CA VAL A 37 2.83 -9.04 6.42
C VAL A 37 3.42 -10.12 7.32
N THR A 38 2.59 -11.05 7.80
CA THR A 38 3.08 -12.23 8.52
C THR A 38 3.56 -13.27 7.51
N VAL A 39 4.78 -13.79 7.73
CA VAL A 39 5.44 -14.76 6.87
C VAL A 39 5.79 -16.03 7.64
N PRO A 40 5.77 -17.21 6.99
CA PRO A 40 6.08 -18.47 7.66
C PRO A 40 7.58 -18.63 8.00
N ASP A 41 8.46 -18.02 7.19
CA ASP A 41 9.91 -18.06 7.36
C ASP A 41 10.51 -16.72 6.95
N MET A 42 11.23 -16.06 7.86
CA MET A 42 11.78 -14.73 7.64
C MET A 42 12.90 -14.76 6.58
N LYS A 43 13.75 -15.78 6.59
CA LYS A 43 14.83 -15.87 5.60
C LYS A 43 14.26 -16.03 4.20
N GLN A 44 13.31 -16.93 4.02
CA GLN A 44 12.64 -17.13 2.72
C GLN A 44 11.97 -15.84 2.24
N ALA A 45 11.30 -15.12 3.14
CA ALA A 45 10.63 -13.86 2.80
C ALA A 45 11.64 -12.78 2.39
N VAL A 46 12.69 -12.57 3.17
CA VAL A 46 13.74 -11.59 2.85
C VAL A 46 14.41 -11.93 1.52
N ASP A 47 14.77 -13.19 1.29
CA ASP A 47 15.38 -13.64 0.04
C ASP A 47 14.45 -13.38 -1.17
N PHE A 48 13.13 -13.61 -1.02
CA PHE A 48 12.15 -13.33 -2.06
C PHE A 48 12.02 -11.83 -2.33
N PHE A 49 11.81 -11.01 -1.28
CA PHE A 49 11.67 -9.56 -1.46
C PHE A 49 12.93 -8.89 -2.00
N THR A 50 14.12 -9.35 -1.60
CA THR A 50 15.38 -8.75 -2.07
C THR A 50 15.87 -9.35 -3.39
N GLY A 51 15.77 -10.67 -3.57
CA GLY A 51 16.32 -11.39 -4.72
C GLY A 51 15.39 -11.53 -5.91
N VAL A 52 14.06 -11.42 -5.69
CA VAL A 52 13.05 -11.51 -6.75
C VAL A 52 12.39 -10.16 -6.99
N ILE A 53 11.80 -9.54 -5.96
CA ILE A 53 11.11 -8.25 -6.10
C ILE A 53 12.10 -7.09 -6.32
N GLY A 54 13.32 -7.18 -5.75
CA GLY A 54 14.33 -6.12 -5.84
C GLY A 54 14.22 -5.07 -4.74
N CYS A 55 13.55 -5.38 -3.63
CA CYS A 55 13.50 -4.52 -2.46
C CYS A 55 14.86 -4.48 -1.74
N GLN A 56 15.03 -3.49 -0.88
CA GLN A 56 16.21 -3.34 -0.02
C GLN A 56 15.82 -3.57 1.44
N LYS A 57 16.54 -4.44 2.14
CA LYS A 57 16.37 -4.62 3.58
C LYS A 57 16.86 -3.36 4.30
N ALA A 58 15.98 -2.75 5.11
CA ALA A 58 16.30 -1.55 5.86
C ALA A 58 16.78 -1.87 7.28
N MET A 59 16.03 -2.69 8.02
CA MET A 59 16.35 -3.07 9.39
C MET A 59 15.69 -4.38 9.78
N SER A 60 16.22 -5.02 10.84
CA SER A 60 15.60 -6.15 11.54
C SER A 60 15.78 -5.99 13.04
N PHE A 61 14.78 -6.42 13.78
CA PHE A 61 14.77 -6.38 15.25
C PHE A 61 13.82 -7.42 15.84
N GLY A 62 13.90 -7.66 17.14
CA GLY A 62 13.18 -8.68 17.88
C GLY A 62 14.16 -9.50 18.74
N PRO A 63 13.71 -10.54 19.44
CA PRO A 63 12.31 -10.94 19.57
C PRO A 63 11.49 -10.07 20.54
N PHE A 64 10.14 -10.14 20.42
CA PHE A 64 9.20 -9.54 21.38
C PHE A 64 8.24 -10.59 21.91
N ARG A 65 8.06 -10.63 23.21
CA ARG A 65 7.15 -11.54 23.89
C ARG A 65 6.79 -11.02 25.27
N ASP A 66 5.71 -11.54 25.82
CA ASP A 66 5.32 -11.38 27.21
C ASP A 66 4.97 -12.76 27.79
N ASP A 67 5.77 -13.23 28.75
CA ASP A 67 5.61 -14.57 29.32
C ASP A 67 4.50 -14.65 30.37
N LYS A 68 4.02 -13.52 30.92
CA LYS A 68 3.10 -13.50 32.07
C LYS A 68 1.91 -12.54 31.92
N GLY A 69 2.10 -11.40 31.30
CA GLY A 69 1.08 -10.35 31.15
C GLY A 69 0.23 -10.50 29.90
N THR A 70 -0.40 -9.41 29.48
CA THR A 70 -1.30 -9.31 28.32
C THR A 70 -0.79 -8.36 27.23
N PHE A 71 0.49 -7.96 27.31
CA PHE A 71 1.06 -6.95 26.41
C PHE A 71 0.85 -7.27 24.93
N MET A 72 1.05 -8.54 24.53
CA MET A 72 0.88 -8.94 23.12
C MET A 72 -0.58 -8.84 22.66
N GLU A 73 -1.53 -9.16 23.55
CA GLU A 73 -2.96 -9.02 23.27
C GLU A 73 -3.38 -7.55 23.27
N ASP A 74 -2.98 -6.78 24.28
CA ASP A 74 -3.36 -5.38 24.44
C ASP A 74 -2.81 -4.49 23.33
N LEU A 75 -1.61 -4.78 22.84
CA LEU A 75 -0.96 -4.00 21.78
C LEU A 75 -1.38 -4.43 20.38
N LEU A 76 -1.46 -5.73 20.12
CA LEU A 76 -1.54 -6.28 18.76
C LEU A 76 -2.81 -7.11 18.50
N GLY A 77 -3.63 -7.36 19.54
CA GLY A 77 -4.82 -8.20 19.41
C GLY A 77 -4.52 -9.66 19.09
N VAL A 78 -3.32 -10.15 19.41
CA VAL A 78 -2.90 -11.53 19.19
C VAL A 78 -2.96 -12.33 20.49
N HIS A 79 -2.76 -13.66 20.40
CA HIS A 79 -2.70 -14.48 21.61
C HIS A 79 -1.66 -13.92 22.60
N PRO A 80 -1.96 -13.82 23.92
CA PRO A 80 -1.05 -13.19 24.90
C PRO A 80 0.31 -13.89 25.01
N ARG A 81 0.41 -15.17 24.59
CA ARG A 81 1.69 -15.93 24.50
C ARG A 81 2.26 -15.96 23.08
N ALA A 82 1.76 -15.16 22.16
CA ALA A 82 2.41 -15.02 20.85
C ALA A 82 3.80 -14.38 21.01
N VAL A 83 4.72 -14.84 20.21
CA VAL A 83 6.07 -14.28 20.10
C VAL A 83 6.24 -13.70 18.72
N ILE A 84 6.71 -12.47 18.61
CA ILE A 84 7.29 -11.97 17.38
C ILE A 84 8.75 -12.40 17.42
N ASP A 85 9.11 -13.40 16.63
CA ASP A 85 10.48 -13.91 16.58
C ASP A 85 11.40 -12.88 15.92
N GLU A 86 10.94 -12.24 14.84
CA GLU A 86 11.66 -11.21 14.11
C GLU A 86 10.68 -10.29 13.36
N ILE A 87 11.05 -9.02 13.30
CA ILE A 87 10.47 -8.02 12.39
C ILE A 87 11.56 -7.59 11.42
N THR A 88 11.27 -7.57 10.12
CA THR A 88 12.18 -7.02 9.11
C THR A 88 11.44 -6.04 8.24
N GLN A 89 11.97 -4.83 8.09
CA GLN A 89 11.42 -3.85 7.16
C GLN A 89 12.21 -3.82 5.86
N VAL A 90 11.49 -3.82 4.75
CA VAL A 90 12.03 -3.70 3.40
C VAL A 90 11.42 -2.52 2.67
N ARG A 91 12.25 -1.82 1.88
CA ARG A 91 11.86 -0.75 0.99
C ARG A 91 11.87 -1.24 -0.45
N CYS A 92 10.73 -1.08 -1.15
CA CYS A 92 10.53 -1.55 -2.52
C CYS A 92 10.31 -0.37 -3.47
N GLY A 93 11.39 0.21 -3.97
CA GLY A 93 11.32 1.37 -4.88
C GLY A 93 10.68 2.60 -4.23
N TRP A 94 9.72 3.20 -4.93
CA TRP A 94 8.88 4.30 -4.45
C TRP A 94 7.62 3.74 -3.77
N GLY A 95 7.06 4.49 -2.83
CA GLY A 95 5.83 4.14 -2.14
C GLY A 95 6.03 3.74 -0.69
N SER A 96 5.03 3.05 -0.12
CA SER A 96 5.06 2.60 1.27
C SER A 96 6.00 1.40 1.45
N ASN A 97 6.47 1.22 2.67
CA ASN A 97 7.35 0.11 3.04
C ASN A 97 6.54 -1.18 3.28
N ILE A 98 7.26 -2.29 3.41
CA ILE A 98 6.68 -3.56 3.83
C ILE A 98 7.38 -3.99 5.12
N GLU A 99 6.58 -4.32 6.13
CA GLU A 99 7.04 -4.81 7.42
C GLU A 99 6.73 -6.30 7.51
N LEU A 100 7.76 -7.13 7.49
CA LEU A 100 7.67 -8.58 7.56
C LEU A 100 7.70 -9.02 9.02
N PHE A 101 6.72 -9.82 9.43
CA PHE A 101 6.63 -10.41 10.76
C PHE A 101 6.81 -11.92 10.70
N LYS A 102 7.71 -12.45 11.51
CA LYS A 102 7.73 -13.87 11.84
C LYS A 102 7.14 -14.05 13.23
N TYR A 103 5.99 -14.70 13.29
CA TYR A 103 5.32 -15.04 14.55
C TYR A 103 5.47 -16.51 14.89
N THR A 104 5.49 -16.80 16.20
CA THR A 104 5.15 -18.09 16.78
C THR A 104 4.01 -17.88 17.78
N SER A 105 2.85 -18.50 17.54
CA SER A 105 1.67 -18.35 18.41
C SER A 105 0.97 -19.69 18.63
N PRO A 106 0.43 -19.94 19.83
CA PRO A 106 -0.30 -21.18 20.13
C PRO A 106 -1.52 -21.43 19.24
N ASP A 107 -2.13 -20.36 18.72
CA ASP A 107 -3.33 -20.36 17.87
C ASP A 107 -3.06 -19.99 16.41
N GLN A 108 -1.78 -19.96 15.99
CA GLN A 108 -1.38 -19.58 14.65
C GLN A 108 -2.00 -20.50 13.58
N LYS A 109 -2.60 -19.89 12.57
CA LYS A 109 -3.07 -20.62 11.39
C LYS A 109 -2.04 -20.48 10.28
N ASP A 110 -1.50 -21.60 9.82
CA ASP A 110 -0.53 -21.68 8.72
C ASP A 110 -1.27 -21.85 7.39
N VAL A 111 -2.09 -20.84 7.04
CA VAL A 111 -2.84 -20.81 5.78
C VAL A 111 -2.85 -19.37 5.26
N THR A 112 -2.25 -19.19 4.09
CA THR A 112 -2.37 -17.91 3.38
C THR A 112 -3.77 -17.78 2.75
N PRO A 113 -4.56 -16.76 3.09
CA PRO A 113 -5.88 -16.58 2.51
C PRO A 113 -5.78 -16.29 1.01
N LYS A 114 -6.78 -16.73 0.25
CA LYS A 114 -6.93 -16.35 -1.16
C LYS A 114 -7.41 -14.90 -1.25
N ASN A 115 -7.20 -14.23 -2.39
CA ASN A 115 -7.77 -12.90 -2.63
C ASN A 115 -9.30 -12.85 -2.48
N SER A 116 -9.98 -13.98 -2.64
CA SER A 116 -11.44 -14.11 -2.48
C SER A 116 -11.91 -14.30 -1.04
N ASP A 117 -11.01 -14.56 -0.10
CA ASP A 117 -11.34 -14.76 1.31
C ASP A 117 -11.41 -13.41 2.04
N ILE A 118 -12.25 -13.31 3.08
CA ILE A 118 -12.22 -12.12 3.94
C ILE A 118 -10.87 -12.08 4.66
N GLY A 119 -10.16 -10.94 4.54
CA GLY A 119 -8.77 -10.81 4.98
C GLY A 119 -7.74 -11.17 3.90
N GLY A 120 -8.19 -11.71 2.74
CA GLY A 120 -7.33 -11.87 1.57
C GLY A 120 -6.95 -10.53 0.97
N PHE A 121 -5.70 -10.40 0.55
CA PHE A 121 -5.17 -9.19 -0.06
C PHE A 121 -4.01 -9.51 -0.99
N HIS A 122 -3.62 -8.53 -1.78
CA HIS A 122 -2.39 -8.56 -2.57
C HIS A 122 -1.66 -7.23 -2.45
N ILE A 123 -0.38 -7.24 -2.79
CA ILE A 123 0.45 -6.04 -2.88
C ILE A 123 0.80 -5.84 -4.35
N ALA A 124 0.47 -4.66 -4.88
CA ALA A 124 0.73 -4.32 -6.28
C ALA A 124 2.03 -3.53 -6.41
N PHE A 125 2.86 -3.88 -7.41
CA PHE A 125 4.05 -3.17 -7.80
C PHE A 125 3.87 -2.60 -9.20
N TYR A 126 4.10 -1.30 -9.37
CA TYR A 126 4.15 -0.71 -10.69
C TYR A 126 5.43 -1.14 -11.41
N VAL A 127 5.28 -1.58 -12.65
CA VAL A 127 6.39 -1.95 -13.55
C VAL A 127 6.21 -1.22 -14.88
N ASP A 128 7.29 -0.95 -15.59
CA ASP A 128 7.21 -0.30 -16.89
C ASP A 128 6.64 -1.22 -17.97
N ASP A 129 6.93 -2.53 -17.88
CA ASP A 129 6.51 -3.55 -18.84
C ASP A 129 6.11 -4.85 -18.13
N VAL A 130 4.81 -5.17 -18.13
CA VAL A 130 4.26 -6.38 -17.51
C VAL A 130 4.69 -7.65 -18.25
N ALA A 131 4.91 -7.61 -19.56
CA ALA A 131 5.36 -8.78 -20.32
C ALA A 131 6.82 -9.11 -19.96
N ALA A 132 7.68 -8.12 -19.84
CA ALA A 132 9.05 -8.28 -19.37
C ALA A 132 9.08 -8.77 -17.92
N ALA A 133 8.21 -8.22 -17.05
CA ALA A 133 8.07 -8.67 -15.66
C ALA A 133 7.64 -10.14 -15.60
N LYS A 134 6.69 -10.57 -16.45
CA LYS A 134 6.31 -11.99 -16.53
C LYS A 134 7.47 -12.88 -16.92
N ALA A 135 8.20 -12.54 -17.99
CA ALA A 135 9.35 -13.33 -18.45
C ALA A 135 10.42 -13.44 -17.35
N TYR A 136 10.65 -12.36 -16.61
CA TYR A 136 11.57 -12.35 -15.47
C TYR A 136 11.09 -13.28 -14.36
N LEU A 137 9.82 -13.18 -13.92
CA LEU A 137 9.24 -14.02 -12.88
C LEU A 137 9.30 -15.50 -13.27
N ASP A 138 8.95 -15.83 -14.51
CA ASP A 138 9.03 -17.20 -15.03
C ASP A 138 10.49 -17.70 -14.99
N SER A 139 11.47 -16.88 -15.33
CA SER A 139 12.91 -17.24 -15.25
C SER A 139 13.39 -17.50 -13.81
N LYS A 140 12.71 -16.94 -12.82
CA LYS A 140 12.95 -17.15 -11.38
C LYS A 140 12.13 -18.32 -10.81
N GLY A 141 11.32 -18.98 -11.62
CA GLY A 141 10.45 -20.08 -11.17
C GLY A 141 9.29 -19.60 -10.29
N VAL A 142 8.92 -18.32 -10.38
CA VAL A 142 7.80 -17.74 -9.60
C VAL A 142 6.48 -18.06 -10.29
N ALA A 143 5.52 -18.62 -9.54
CA ALA A 143 4.19 -18.92 -10.06
C ALA A 143 3.47 -17.62 -10.45
N SER A 144 3.23 -17.43 -11.73
CA SER A 144 2.53 -16.26 -12.27
C SER A 144 1.27 -16.67 -13.05
N ARG A 145 0.31 -15.72 -13.19
CA ARG A 145 -0.95 -15.91 -13.90
C ARG A 145 -0.85 -15.40 -15.34
N ILE A 146 -1.99 -15.24 -15.98
CA ILE A 146 -2.09 -14.62 -17.32
C ILE A 146 -1.83 -13.11 -17.22
N VAL A 147 -1.25 -12.55 -18.27
CA VAL A 147 -1.20 -11.09 -18.47
C VAL A 147 -2.57 -10.64 -19.00
N LEU A 148 -3.16 -9.64 -18.37
CA LEU A 148 -4.48 -9.13 -18.73
C LEU A 148 -4.41 -7.63 -19.01
N PRO A 149 -4.52 -7.19 -20.27
CA PRO A 149 -4.79 -5.80 -20.61
C PRO A 149 -6.27 -5.47 -20.32
N VAL A 150 -6.51 -4.35 -19.62
CA VAL A 150 -7.85 -3.85 -19.31
C VAL A 150 -8.22 -2.76 -20.31
N ASN A 151 -9.19 -3.06 -21.19
CA ASN A 151 -9.53 -2.18 -22.33
C ASN A 151 -10.83 -1.40 -22.08
N GLU A 152 -11.59 -1.71 -21.04
CA GLU A 152 -12.89 -1.11 -20.78
C GLU A 152 -13.05 -0.71 -19.32
N GLY A 153 -14.02 0.20 -19.07
CA GLY A 153 -14.34 0.69 -17.74
C GLY A 153 -13.33 1.70 -17.19
N PRO A 154 -13.47 2.09 -15.91
CA PRO A 154 -12.65 3.13 -15.29
C PRO A 154 -11.15 2.79 -15.25
N ALA A 155 -10.82 1.52 -15.19
CA ALA A 155 -9.45 1.00 -15.14
C ALA A 155 -8.83 0.76 -16.53
N ALA A 156 -9.53 1.09 -17.62
CA ALA A 156 -8.98 0.94 -18.97
C ALA A 156 -7.67 1.73 -19.14
N GLY A 157 -6.69 1.10 -19.76
CA GLY A 157 -5.34 1.63 -19.93
C GLY A 157 -4.29 0.95 -19.06
N GLN A 158 -4.71 0.11 -18.09
CA GLN A 158 -3.79 -0.70 -17.32
C GLN A 158 -3.59 -2.10 -17.94
N THR A 159 -2.44 -2.69 -17.63
CA THR A 159 -2.15 -4.12 -17.85
C THR A 159 -1.69 -4.71 -16.54
N ILE A 160 -2.20 -5.88 -16.19
CA ILE A 160 -1.96 -6.52 -14.89
C ILE A 160 -1.47 -7.96 -15.04
N LEU A 161 -0.73 -8.43 -14.03
CA LEU A 161 -0.26 -9.80 -13.88
C LEU A 161 -0.24 -10.15 -12.40
N TYR A 162 -1.01 -11.16 -11.98
CA TYR A 162 -0.90 -11.71 -10.63
C TYR A 162 0.19 -12.78 -10.55
N PHE A 163 0.92 -12.79 -9.43
CA PHE A 163 1.91 -13.82 -9.11
C PHE A 163 1.94 -14.10 -7.61
N GLN A 164 2.66 -15.12 -7.18
CA GLN A 164 2.67 -15.57 -5.80
C GLN A 164 4.08 -15.72 -5.25
N ALA A 165 4.27 -15.34 -3.98
CA ALA A 165 5.41 -15.76 -3.20
C ALA A 165 5.38 -17.30 -2.95
N PRO A 166 6.51 -17.91 -2.60
CA PRO A 166 6.58 -19.35 -2.31
C PRO A 166 5.62 -19.84 -1.23
N TRP A 167 5.22 -18.97 -0.29
CA TRP A 167 4.24 -19.27 0.78
C TRP A 167 2.81 -18.88 0.43
N GLY A 168 2.52 -18.49 -0.82
CA GLY A 168 1.17 -18.26 -1.32
C GLY A 168 0.67 -16.82 -1.25
N LEU A 169 1.41 -15.87 -0.65
CA LEU A 169 1.02 -14.46 -0.66
C LEU A 169 0.89 -13.95 -2.09
N GLN A 170 -0.22 -13.27 -2.38
CA GLN A 170 -0.52 -12.75 -3.70
C GLN A 170 0.16 -11.40 -3.93
N PHE A 171 0.66 -11.23 -5.14
CA PHE A 171 1.20 -9.97 -5.65
C PHE A 171 0.60 -9.65 -7.02
N GLU A 172 0.73 -8.39 -7.41
CA GLU A 172 0.35 -7.92 -8.73
C GLU A 172 1.50 -7.09 -9.32
N ALA A 173 1.84 -7.33 -10.58
CA ALA A 173 2.60 -6.39 -11.40
C ALA A 173 1.60 -5.61 -12.27
N ILE A 174 1.66 -4.28 -12.22
CA ILE A 174 0.72 -3.40 -12.90
C ILE A 174 1.46 -2.31 -13.67
N THR A 175 0.95 -1.97 -14.86
CA THR A 175 1.41 -0.81 -15.64
C THR A 175 0.22 -0.06 -16.23
N TYR A 176 0.32 1.26 -16.30
CA TYR A 176 -0.61 2.18 -16.97
C TYR A 176 0.15 3.41 -17.47
N PRO A 177 1.03 3.26 -18.51
CA PRO A 177 1.97 4.30 -18.92
C PRO A 177 1.31 5.60 -19.35
N ASN A 178 0.10 5.53 -19.90
CA ASN A 178 -0.69 6.67 -20.35
C ASN A 178 -1.81 7.07 -19.37
N GLY A 179 -1.78 6.57 -18.13
CA GLY A 179 -2.86 6.73 -17.16
C GLY A 179 -4.03 5.78 -17.42
N MET A 180 -5.06 5.89 -16.58
CA MET A 180 -6.28 5.11 -16.66
C MET A 180 -7.47 5.99 -17.05
N ALA A 181 -8.51 5.37 -17.63
CA ALA A 181 -9.69 6.12 -18.15
C ALA A 181 -10.41 6.95 -17.08
N TYR A 182 -10.42 6.51 -15.81
CA TYR A 182 -11.07 7.24 -14.70
C TYR A 182 -10.45 8.61 -14.44
N GLU A 183 -9.16 8.82 -14.77
CA GLU A 183 -8.45 10.07 -14.50
C GLU A 183 -9.05 11.27 -15.25
N LYS A 184 -9.82 10.98 -16.35
CA LYS A 184 -10.53 12.00 -17.11
C LYS A 184 -11.74 12.51 -16.33
N GLY A 185 -11.59 13.65 -15.67
CA GLY A 185 -12.66 14.30 -14.90
C GLY A 185 -12.78 13.80 -13.46
N ALA A 186 -11.83 13.03 -12.95
CA ALA A 186 -11.79 12.63 -11.55
C ALA A 186 -11.44 13.83 -10.65
N GLU A 187 -12.17 13.99 -9.54
CA GLU A 187 -11.82 14.96 -8.49
C GLU A 187 -10.57 14.52 -7.72
N THR A 188 -10.35 13.22 -7.60
CA THR A 188 -9.19 12.63 -6.93
C THR A 188 -8.51 11.64 -7.87
N VAL A 189 -7.22 11.85 -8.11
CA VAL A 189 -6.37 10.91 -8.85
C VAL A 189 -5.54 10.11 -7.86
N LEU A 190 -5.45 8.79 -8.08
CA LEU A 190 -4.65 7.90 -7.23
C LEU A 190 -3.17 8.26 -7.33
N TRP A 191 -2.48 8.23 -6.17
CA TRP A 191 -1.03 8.30 -6.17
C TRP A 191 -0.42 7.15 -6.97
N SER A 192 0.66 7.41 -7.68
CA SER A 192 1.31 6.41 -8.52
C SER A 192 2.83 6.45 -8.35
N PRO A 193 3.51 5.29 -8.20
CA PRO A 193 4.97 5.22 -8.23
C PRO A 193 5.58 5.63 -9.58
N LYS A 194 4.78 5.68 -10.65
CA LYS A 194 5.19 6.21 -11.97
C LYS A 194 5.56 7.69 -11.89
N ASP A 195 4.85 8.45 -11.07
CA ASP A 195 5.11 9.86 -10.80
C ASP A 195 5.01 10.12 -9.29
N PRO A 196 6.06 9.79 -8.53
CA PRO A 196 6.04 9.82 -7.07
C PRO A 196 5.97 11.23 -6.48
N THR A 197 6.13 12.26 -7.32
CA THR A 197 6.10 13.68 -6.90
C THR A 197 4.73 14.33 -7.09
N ARG A 198 3.79 13.65 -7.71
CA ARG A 198 2.44 14.12 -8.02
C ARG A 198 1.49 14.00 -6.83
#